data_c6747755f0ab1d08e258d6f612a87549
#
_entry.id   c6747755f0ab1d08e258d6f612a87549
#
_cell.length_a   1.000
_cell.length_b   1.000
_cell.length_c   1.000
_cell.angle_alpha   90.00
_cell.angle_beta   90.00
_cell.angle_gamma   90.00
#
_symmetry.space_group_name_H-M   'P 1'
#
loop_
_entity.id
_entity.type
_entity.pdbx_description
1 polymer ?
#
loop_
_entity_poly.entity_id
_entity_poly.type
_entity_poly.pdbx_seq_one_letter_code
_entity_poly.pdbx_strand_id
1 'polypeptide(L)'
;MVEYVFENKKTSQKTTLVAAMCAPRDLNDLKNLISEDEKAQILSKIKSSDAKHDFVVLEGIKRKMIVCFSKSVQNACAYQVFGAKIYRLIKKESEAVVFVSKAFEKTAAYDIAFGIELESYRFDKYRTKLDKSEFAKLEKVFFKTSAPTLSADGFKNYAALANAVRYARDLINEPSNNMTPEIMANDIKRLEYLGLKVELLDEKKMKEQNFNLALSVAQGSINKPYVAIIKWNGNKAQKEYQIGLVGKGVTFDAGGISLKPSNGMWDMKQDMAGAAAVVGTLKAAALQKLPINAIGVVGLVENMPSGSATRPGDVITSMSSQTVEILNTDAEGRLVLADCLWYIQSAFGVQKVVDIATLTGAIAVALGTEMAGIMGNSQKLVEQIKKAGLLSGENVWQLPLGEAYNKMMDSDIADMKNISESRNAGSITAACFLERFIKKGVSWAHIDIAGVDKETKGKPLNPKGATGFGVRLLSALLQDTL
;
A
#
# COMPACT_ATOMS: atom_id res chain seq x y z
N MET A 1 17.37 2.78 8.26
CA MET A 1 16.20 2.44 9.15
C MET A 1 16.54 2.95 10.54
N VAL A 2 15.54 3.44 11.26
CA VAL A 2 15.70 3.89 12.65
C VAL A 2 15.75 2.68 13.58
N GLU A 3 16.67 2.68 14.54
CA GLU A 3 16.72 1.65 15.58
C GLU A 3 15.73 1.99 16.70
N TYR A 4 14.91 1.05 17.12
CA TYR A 4 13.90 1.21 18.18
C TYR A 4 14.24 0.36 19.39
N VAL A 5 14.35 1.00 20.56
CA VAL A 5 14.70 0.36 21.83
C VAL A 5 13.58 0.56 22.84
N PHE A 6 12.96 -0.51 23.27
CA PHE A 6 11.87 -0.50 24.27
C PHE A 6 12.43 -0.95 25.63
N GLU A 7 12.93 0.00 26.42
CA GLU A 7 13.49 -0.29 27.74
C GLU A 7 13.38 0.92 28.69
N ASN A 8 13.37 0.65 29.98
CA ASN A 8 13.29 1.71 30.99
C ASN A 8 14.66 2.11 31.59
N LYS A 9 15.77 1.78 30.90
CA LYS A 9 17.13 2.17 31.33
C LYS A 9 17.35 3.69 31.29
N LYS A 10 18.31 4.18 32.06
CA LYS A 10 18.73 5.58 32.03
C LYS A 10 19.30 5.94 30.66
N THR A 11 18.79 7.00 30.04
CA THR A 11 19.30 7.62 28.83
C THR A 11 20.08 8.88 29.16
N SER A 12 20.91 9.36 28.23
CA SER A 12 21.64 10.61 28.40
C SER A 12 20.68 11.78 28.68
N GLN A 13 21.06 12.65 29.61
CA GLN A 13 20.29 13.88 29.90
C GLN A 13 20.35 14.90 28.76
N LYS A 14 21.24 14.71 27.75
CA LYS A 14 21.36 15.60 26.57
C LYS A 14 20.45 15.18 25.42
N THR A 15 19.88 13.96 25.46
CA THR A 15 19.02 13.44 24.38
C THR A 15 17.66 14.14 24.40
N THR A 16 17.15 14.50 23.23
CA THR A 16 15.81 15.09 23.08
C THR A 16 14.75 14.19 23.70
N LEU A 17 13.95 14.76 24.61
CA LEU A 17 12.84 14.08 25.27
C LEU A 17 11.51 14.44 24.58
N VAL A 18 10.80 13.45 24.11
CA VAL A 18 9.41 13.56 23.64
C VAL A 18 8.50 12.93 24.67
N ALA A 19 7.56 13.69 25.20
CA ALA A 19 6.56 13.19 26.14
C ALA A 19 5.21 13.05 25.41
N ALA A 20 4.79 11.82 25.16
CA ALA A 20 3.49 11.48 24.60
C ALA A 20 2.46 11.34 25.73
N MET A 21 1.43 12.20 25.75
CA MET A 21 0.49 12.36 26.87
C MET A 21 -0.95 12.50 26.40
N CYS A 22 -1.91 12.09 27.23
CA CYS A 22 -3.34 12.32 26.98
C CYS A 22 -3.79 13.69 27.49
N ALA A 23 -3.27 14.12 28.63
CA ALA A 23 -3.67 15.37 29.29
C ALA A 23 -2.51 16.00 30.09
N PRO A 24 -2.57 17.31 30.41
CA PRO A 24 -1.54 17.98 31.20
C PRO A 24 -1.28 17.34 32.58
N ARG A 25 -2.29 16.71 33.22
CA ARG A 25 -2.13 15.98 34.48
C ARG A 25 -1.14 14.82 34.41
N ASP A 26 -0.95 14.25 33.22
CA ASP A 26 -0.06 13.11 33.00
C ASP A 26 1.43 13.50 33.07
N LEU A 27 1.75 14.80 33.13
CA LEU A 27 3.11 15.30 33.42
C LEU A 27 3.68 14.75 34.72
N ASN A 28 2.83 14.33 35.65
CA ASN A 28 3.27 13.70 36.89
C ASN A 28 4.00 12.37 36.67
N ASP A 29 3.73 11.68 35.54
CA ASP A 29 4.44 10.46 35.15
C ASP A 29 5.92 10.73 34.80
N LEU A 30 6.28 11.99 34.52
CA LEU A 30 7.65 12.41 34.17
C LEU A 30 8.52 12.78 35.37
N LYS A 31 8.05 12.68 36.61
CA LYS A 31 8.73 13.16 37.81
C LYS A 31 10.21 12.73 37.97
N ASN A 32 10.60 11.60 37.35
CA ASN A 32 11.97 11.11 37.35
C ASN A 32 12.76 11.50 36.08
N LEU A 33 12.14 12.23 35.14
CA LEU A 33 12.71 12.61 33.85
C LEU A 33 12.83 14.12 33.69
N ILE A 34 12.01 14.90 34.35
CA ILE A 34 12.01 16.38 34.31
C ILE A 34 12.08 16.94 35.74
N SER A 35 12.63 18.17 35.89
CA SER A 35 12.62 18.95 37.12
C SER A 35 11.25 19.60 37.34
N GLU A 36 10.98 20.06 38.54
CA GLU A 36 9.77 20.86 38.85
C GLU A 36 9.76 22.17 38.07
N ASP A 37 10.92 22.80 37.84
CA ASP A 37 11.04 24.02 37.01
C ASP A 37 10.67 23.74 35.53
N GLU A 38 11.16 22.65 34.95
CA GLU A 38 10.80 22.21 33.60
C GLU A 38 9.30 21.95 33.49
N LYS A 39 8.72 21.30 34.53
CA LYS A 39 7.27 21.04 34.60
C LYS A 39 6.46 22.34 34.69
N ALA A 40 6.89 23.30 35.51
CA ALA A 40 6.24 24.61 35.62
C ALA A 40 6.28 25.38 34.28
N GLN A 41 7.41 25.35 33.56
CA GLN A 41 7.56 25.97 32.25
C GLN A 41 6.62 25.30 31.22
N ILE A 42 6.51 23.97 31.19
CA ILE A 42 5.58 23.23 30.32
C ILE A 42 4.13 23.69 30.61
N LEU A 43 3.73 23.70 31.85
CA LEU A 43 2.37 24.11 32.27
C LEU A 43 2.07 25.55 31.91
N SER A 44 3.05 26.47 32.06
CA SER A 44 2.92 27.87 31.68
C SER A 44 2.71 28.02 30.17
N LYS A 45 3.51 27.30 29.36
CA LYS A 45 3.36 27.31 27.87
C LYS A 45 2.04 26.69 27.40
N ILE A 46 1.55 25.63 28.07
CA ILE A 46 0.24 25.05 27.78
C ILE A 46 -0.88 26.05 28.00
N LYS A 47 -0.79 26.83 29.11
CA LYS A 47 -1.79 27.86 29.41
C LYS A 47 -1.76 29.05 28.44
N SER A 48 -0.57 29.44 27.96
CA SER A 48 -0.37 30.58 27.06
C SER A 48 -0.59 30.22 25.57
N SER A 49 -0.50 28.94 25.20
CA SER A 49 -0.83 28.48 23.85
C SER A 49 -2.34 28.33 23.73
N ASP A 50 -2.94 29.05 22.76
CA ASP A 50 -4.31 28.74 22.33
C ASP A 50 -4.41 27.22 22.15
N ALA A 51 -5.44 26.60 22.71
CA ALA A 51 -5.65 25.16 22.80
C ALA A 51 -5.72 24.39 21.44
N LYS A 52 -5.23 25.01 20.37
CA LYS A 52 -5.17 24.50 18.98
C LYS A 52 -3.92 23.66 18.66
N HIS A 53 -2.88 23.68 19.50
CA HIS A 53 -1.64 22.95 19.22
C HIS A 53 -1.59 21.60 19.93
N ASP A 54 -1.45 20.53 19.15
CA ASP A 54 -1.29 19.16 19.66
C ASP A 54 0.07 18.93 20.36
N PHE A 55 0.97 19.93 20.39
CA PHE A 55 2.29 19.83 20.99
C PHE A 55 2.85 21.17 21.50
N VAL A 56 3.70 21.07 22.51
CA VAL A 56 4.48 22.20 23.07
C VAL A 56 5.95 21.85 22.98
N VAL A 57 6.75 22.72 22.38
CA VAL A 57 8.22 22.59 22.28
C VAL A 57 8.87 23.53 23.31
N LEU A 58 9.77 22.96 24.12
CA LEU A 58 10.64 23.69 25.05
C LEU A 58 12.08 23.42 24.69
N GLU A 59 12.82 24.48 24.40
CA GLU A 59 14.27 24.42 24.30
C GLU A 59 14.87 24.73 25.69
N GLY A 60 15.14 23.67 26.44
CA GLY A 60 15.74 23.79 27.76
C GLY A 60 17.28 23.91 27.68
N ILE A 61 17.90 24.40 28.75
CA ILE A 61 19.37 24.58 28.84
C ILE A 61 20.10 23.24 28.67
N LYS A 62 19.51 22.13 29.09
CA LYS A 62 20.13 20.80 29.08
C LYS A 62 19.77 19.97 27.86
N ARG A 63 18.55 20.15 27.34
CA ARG A 63 17.99 19.35 26.20
C ARG A 63 16.74 20.01 25.64
N LYS A 64 16.39 19.61 24.43
CA LYS A 64 15.09 19.90 23.82
C LYS A 64 14.03 18.99 24.41
N MET A 65 12.90 19.54 24.79
CA MET A 65 11.73 18.79 25.23
C MET A 65 10.54 19.11 24.34
N ILE A 66 9.82 18.07 23.94
CA ILE A 66 8.62 18.15 23.14
C ILE A 66 7.51 17.43 23.89
N VAL A 67 6.49 18.15 24.30
CA VAL A 67 5.31 17.55 24.95
C VAL A 67 4.19 17.52 23.93
N CYS A 68 3.75 16.32 23.59
CA CYS A 68 2.71 16.07 22.63
C CYS A 68 1.46 15.56 23.34
N PHE A 69 0.30 16.14 23.02
CA PHE A 69 -0.99 15.72 23.57
C PHE A 69 -1.84 15.06 22.49
N SER A 70 -2.33 13.86 22.75
CA SER A 70 -3.34 13.20 21.94
C SER A 70 -4.70 13.35 22.60
N LYS A 71 -5.52 14.28 22.11
CA LYS A 71 -6.88 14.53 22.60
C LYS A 71 -7.95 13.65 21.94
N SER A 72 -7.58 12.92 20.88
CA SER A 72 -8.49 12.14 20.04
C SER A 72 -8.57 10.68 20.47
N VAL A 73 -9.49 9.96 19.83
CA VAL A 73 -9.77 8.54 20.03
C VAL A 73 -8.48 7.73 20.14
N GLN A 74 -8.38 6.95 21.21
CA GLN A 74 -7.23 6.09 21.49
C GLN A 74 -7.42 4.76 20.76
N ASN A 75 -6.85 4.65 19.57
CA ASN A 75 -6.76 3.41 18.81
C ASN A 75 -5.43 3.34 18.03
N ALA A 76 -5.11 2.17 17.49
CA ALA A 76 -3.84 1.93 16.79
C ALA A 76 -3.57 2.97 15.69
N CYS A 77 -4.54 3.28 14.82
CA CYS A 77 -4.38 4.25 13.74
C CYS A 77 -4.07 5.66 14.26
N ALA A 78 -4.75 6.10 15.32
CA ALA A 78 -4.50 7.40 15.94
C ALA A 78 -3.08 7.47 16.53
N TYR A 79 -2.60 6.42 17.20
CA TYR A 79 -1.24 6.32 17.71
C TYR A 79 -0.19 6.32 16.59
N GLN A 80 -0.47 5.65 15.47
CA GLN A 80 0.41 5.67 14.30
C GLN A 80 0.51 7.07 13.69
N VAL A 81 -0.61 7.76 13.49
CA VAL A 81 -0.64 9.17 13.04
C VAL A 81 0.12 10.07 14.01
N PHE A 82 -0.04 9.84 15.31
CA PHE A 82 0.69 10.57 16.33
C PHE A 82 2.21 10.34 16.23
N GLY A 83 2.63 9.10 16.00
CA GLY A 83 4.03 8.74 15.73
C GLY A 83 4.61 9.46 14.52
N ALA A 84 3.85 9.55 13.42
CA ALA A 84 4.24 10.30 12.24
C ALA A 84 4.48 11.80 12.54
N LYS A 85 3.59 12.42 13.33
CA LYS A 85 3.76 13.81 13.79
C LYS A 85 5.02 13.96 14.65
N ILE A 86 5.28 13.02 15.57
CA ILE A 86 6.51 12.99 16.39
C ILE A 86 7.74 12.94 15.50
N TYR A 87 7.77 12.05 14.50
CA TYR A 87 8.93 11.97 13.59
C TYR A 87 9.26 13.33 12.95
N ARG A 88 8.27 14.07 12.48
CA ARG A 88 8.48 15.39 11.85
C ARG A 88 9.19 16.39 12.78
N LEU A 89 9.01 16.24 14.09
CA LEU A 89 9.62 17.10 15.12
C LEU A 89 11.04 16.67 15.50
N ILE A 90 11.35 15.35 15.39
CA ILE A 90 12.63 14.79 15.87
C ILE A 90 13.58 14.34 14.73
N LYS A 91 13.17 14.34 13.46
CA LYS A 91 13.95 13.82 12.33
C LYS A 91 15.34 14.44 12.14
N LYS A 92 15.62 15.58 12.77
CA LYS A 92 16.92 16.28 12.73
C LYS A 92 17.81 15.97 13.93
N GLU A 93 17.27 15.30 14.94
CA GLU A 93 18.03 14.78 16.08
C GLU A 93 18.71 13.47 15.66
N SER A 94 19.85 13.12 16.26
CA SER A 94 20.47 11.81 16.07
C SER A 94 19.75 10.73 16.88
N GLU A 95 19.33 11.07 18.09
CA GLU A 95 18.62 10.18 19.01
C GLU A 95 17.47 10.93 19.69
N ALA A 96 16.42 10.22 20.03
CA ALA A 96 15.31 10.74 20.83
C ALA A 96 14.84 9.72 21.88
N VAL A 97 14.34 10.24 23.00
CA VAL A 97 13.61 9.44 23.99
C VAL A 97 12.13 9.77 23.86
N VAL A 98 11.31 8.77 23.60
CA VAL A 98 9.85 8.90 23.58
C VAL A 98 9.30 8.25 24.86
N PHE A 99 8.81 9.09 25.75
CA PHE A 99 8.08 8.64 26.93
C PHE A 99 6.60 8.53 26.58
N VAL A 100 6.02 7.36 26.83
CA VAL A 100 4.59 7.08 26.61
C VAL A 100 3.89 6.99 27.95
N SER A 101 2.96 7.93 28.23
CA SER A 101 2.20 7.98 29.47
C SER A 101 1.44 6.68 29.73
N LYS A 102 1.30 6.34 31.01
CA LYS A 102 0.50 5.19 31.46
C LYS A 102 -1.00 5.35 31.18
N ALA A 103 -1.45 6.57 30.85
CA ALA A 103 -2.81 6.85 30.44
C ALA A 103 -3.16 6.30 29.05
N PHE A 104 -2.15 6.00 28.23
CA PHE A 104 -2.34 5.32 26.95
C PHE A 104 -2.50 3.80 27.12
N GLU A 105 -3.05 3.16 26.09
CA GLU A 105 -3.07 1.69 26.03
C GLU A 105 -1.65 1.11 26.01
N LYS A 106 -1.51 -0.13 26.49
CA LYS A 106 -0.21 -0.83 26.52
C LYS A 106 0.41 -1.00 25.14
N THR A 107 -0.40 -0.98 24.09
CA THR A 107 0.01 -1.12 22.68
C THR A 107 0.56 0.18 22.09
N ALA A 108 0.20 1.34 22.64
CA ALA A 108 0.48 2.65 22.06
C ALA A 108 1.95 2.88 21.69
N ALA A 109 2.89 2.35 22.48
CA ALA A 109 4.31 2.56 22.22
C ALA A 109 4.77 1.96 20.90
N TYR A 110 4.35 0.75 20.56
CA TYR A 110 4.72 0.14 19.29
C TYR A 110 3.91 0.69 18.10
N ASP A 111 2.68 1.14 18.31
CA ASP A 111 1.90 1.85 17.29
C ASP A 111 2.55 3.20 16.95
N ILE A 112 2.99 3.96 17.96
CA ILE A 112 3.74 5.21 17.77
C ILE A 112 5.04 4.94 17.01
N ALA A 113 5.80 3.90 17.40
CA ALA A 113 7.03 3.50 16.71
C ALA A 113 6.77 3.15 15.24
N PHE A 114 5.69 2.42 14.93
CA PHE A 114 5.30 2.11 13.56
C PHE A 114 4.99 3.37 12.75
N GLY A 115 4.29 4.33 13.36
CA GLY A 115 4.02 5.64 12.74
C GLY A 115 5.29 6.42 12.41
N ILE A 116 6.28 6.41 13.33
CA ILE A 116 7.60 7.00 13.10
C ILE A 116 8.28 6.33 11.89
N GLU A 117 8.27 4.99 11.83
CA GLU A 117 8.92 4.22 10.76
C GLU A 117 8.28 4.48 9.39
N LEU A 118 6.94 4.50 9.29
CA LEU A 118 6.24 4.79 8.04
C LEU A 118 6.52 6.21 7.53
N GLU A 119 6.57 7.20 8.44
CA GLU A 119 6.84 8.60 8.10
C GLU A 119 8.31 8.84 7.77
N SER A 120 9.23 7.98 8.23
CA SER A 120 10.67 8.10 7.97
C SER A 120 11.05 7.77 6.54
N TYR A 121 10.15 7.23 5.74
CA TYR A 121 10.41 6.87 4.36
C TYR A 121 10.76 8.08 3.49
N ARG A 122 11.78 7.91 2.65
CA ARG A 122 12.20 8.86 1.61
C ARG A 122 12.70 8.11 0.40
N PHE A 123 12.44 8.65 -0.78
CA PHE A 123 12.99 8.16 -2.04
C PHE A 123 13.94 9.23 -2.61
N ASP A 124 15.20 9.10 -2.28
CA ASP A 124 16.24 10.08 -2.65
C ASP A 124 17.31 9.51 -3.61
N LYS A 125 17.06 8.29 -4.13
CA LYS A 125 18.02 7.49 -4.93
C LYS A 125 18.70 8.27 -6.06
N TYR A 126 17.98 9.18 -6.71
CA TYR A 126 18.46 9.95 -7.86
C TYR A 126 18.83 11.40 -7.52
N ARG A 127 18.76 11.81 -6.25
CA ARG A 127 19.06 13.17 -5.81
C ARG A 127 20.52 13.30 -5.37
N THR A 128 21.43 13.32 -6.33
CA THR A 128 22.90 13.30 -6.07
C THR A 128 23.46 14.60 -5.47
N LYS A 129 22.70 15.71 -5.52
CA LYS A 129 23.12 17.05 -5.04
C LYS A 129 22.34 17.51 -3.82
N LEU A 130 21.74 16.61 -3.06
CA LEU A 130 21.08 16.96 -1.80
C LEU A 130 22.10 17.49 -0.78
N ASP A 131 21.78 18.65 -0.17
CA ASP A 131 22.55 19.13 0.97
C ASP A 131 22.42 18.16 2.16
N LYS A 132 23.51 17.96 2.90
CA LYS A 132 23.53 17.10 4.08
C LYS A 132 22.50 17.51 5.14
N SER A 133 22.16 18.79 5.21
CA SER A 133 21.13 19.31 6.11
C SER A 133 19.70 18.86 5.77
N GLU A 134 19.46 18.42 4.52
CA GLU A 134 18.16 17.94 4.09
C GLU A 134 17.88 16.48 4.53
N PHE A 135 18.92 15.72 4.85
CA PHE A 135 18.75 14.36 5.33
C PHE A 135 18.18 14.32 6.76
N ALA A 136 17.35 13.34 7.03
CA ALA A 136 17.00 12.99 8.40
C ALA A 136 18.27 12.46 9.09
N LYS A 137 18.45 12.82 10.37
CA LYS A 137 19.59 12.41 11.19
C LYS A 137 19.21 11.36 12.22
N LEU A 138 17.91 11.07 12.37
CA LEU A 138 17.40 10.17 13.39
C LEU A 138 17.86 8.74 13.14
N GLU A 139 18.71 8.25 14.02
CA GLU A 139 19.26 6.90 13.98
C GLU A 139 18.60 6.00 15.02
N LYS A 140 18.22 6.56 16.17
CA LYS A 140 17.74 5.76 17.30
C LYS A 140 16.64 6.43 18.10
N VAL A 141 15.64 5.63 18.48
CA VAL A 141 14.53 6.05 19.36
C VAL A 141 14.41 5.09 20.54
N PHE A 142 14.52 5.64 21.75
CA PHE A 142 14.32 4.91 22.99
C PHE A 142 12.89 5.14 23.49
N PHE A 143 12.12 4.07 23.62
CA PHE A 143 10.77 4.12 24.17
C PHE A 143 10.76 3.79 25.66
N LYS A 144 10.28 4.73 26.47
CA LYS A 144 9.95 4.53 27.89
C LYS A 144 8.45 4.31 28.02
N THR A 145 8.08 3.08 28.36
CA THR A 145 6.68 2.62 28.40
C THR A 145 6.42 1.74 29.61
N SER A 146 5.15 1.62 30.01
CA SER A 146 4.72 0.72 31.08
C SER A 146 4.84 -0.79 30.73
N ALA A 147 4.95 -1.13 29.45
CA ALA A 147 4.98 -2.50 28.95
C ALA A 147 6.11 -2.71 27.90
N PRO A 148 7.40 -2.61 28.27
CA PRO A 148 8.51 -2.63 27.32
C PRO A 148 8.62 -3.95 26.53
N THR A 149 8.45 -5.10 27.18
CA THR A 149 8.51 -6.41 26.50
C THR A 149 7.38 -6.56 25.48
N LEU A 150 6.14 -6.27 25.88
CA LEU A 150 4.99 -6.29 24.97
C LEU A 150 5.22 -5.36 23.78
N SER A 151 5.78 -4.17 24.03
CA SER A 151 6.04 -3.19 22.98
C SER A 151 7.13 -3.66 22.01
N ALA A 152 8.20 -4.28 22.50
CA ALA A 152 9.26 -4.83 21.67
C ALA A 152 8.74 -5.98 20.78
N ASP A 153 7.96 -6.89 21.33
CA ASP A 153 7.40 -8.03 20.59
C ASP A 153 6.35 -7.59 19.57
N GLY A 154 5.45 -6.67 19.95
CA GLY A 154 4.48 -6.09 19.02
C GLY A 154 5.12 -5.34 17.87
N PHE A 155 6.20 -4.60 18.13
CA PHE A 155 6.93 -3.85 17.10
C PHE A 155 7.62 -4.74 16.07
N LYS A 156 8.04 -5.97 16.40
CA LYS A 156 8.63 -6.91 15.42
C LYS A 156 7.72 -7.13 14.21
N ASN A 157 6.43 -7.34 14.44
CA ASN A 157 5.45 -7.52 13.38
C ASN A 157 5.24 -6.23 12.57
N TYR A 158 5.22 -5.08 13.23
CA TYR A 158 5.12 -3.80 12.54
C TYR A 158 6.39 -3.43 11.78
N ALA A 159 7.58 -3.77 12.27
CA ALA A 159 8.83 -3.59 11.54
C ALA A 159 8.84 -4.40 10.24
N ALA A 160 8.33 -5.63 10.27
CA ALA A 160 8.16 -6.47 9.08
C ALA A 160 7.18 -5.84 8.08
N LEU A 161 6.04 -5.34 8.56
CA LEU A 161 5.05 -4.66 7.74
C LEU A 161 5.59 -3.34 7.16
N ALA A 162 6.28 -2.53 7.96
CA ALA A 162 6.92 -1.29 7.49
C ALA A 162 7.97 -1.54 6.40
N ASN A 163 8.76 -2.61 6.54
CA ASN A 163 9.72 -3.04 5.52
C ASN A 163 9.01 -3.39 4.21
N ALA A 164 7.87 -4.05 4.28
CA ALA A 164 7.07 -4.40 3.10
C ALA A 164 6.42 -3.18 2.44
N VAL A 165 5.89 -2.23 3.24
CA VAL A 165 5.36 -0.95 2.73
C VAL A 165 6.47 -0.14 2.05
N ARG A 166 7.65 -0.05 2.68
CA ARG A 166 8.82 0.62 2.09
C ARG A 166 9.21 0.01 0.74
N TYR A 167 9.26 -1.32 0.67
CA TYR A 167 9.56 -2.04 -0.56
C TYR A 167 8.55 -1.72 -1.67
N ALA A 168 7.25 -1.73 -1.38
CA ALA A 168 6.23 -1.35 -2.36
C ALA A 168 6.38 0.11 -2.82
N ARG A 169 6.66 1.04 -1.88
CA ARG A 169 6.94 2.44 -2.20
C ARG A 169 8.17 2.60 -3.09
N ASP A 170 9.22 1.83 -2.85
CA ASP A 170 10.44 1.86 -3.67
C ASP A 170 10.12 1.42 -5.11
N LEU A 171 9.37 0.32 -5.29
CA LEU A 171 8.95 -0.13 -6.63
C LEU A 171 8.16 0.94 -7.37
N ILE A 172 7.16 1.55 -6.72
CA ILE A 172 6.25 2.53 -7.32
C ILE A 172 6.97 3.86 -7.64
N ASN A 173 7.93 4.27 -6.82
CA ASN A 173 8.66 5.52 -7.04
C ASN A 173 9.75 5.40 -8.13
N GLU A 174 10.21 4.18 -8.44
CA GLU A 174 11.21 4.00 -9.49
C GLU A 174 10.72 4.54 -10.84
N PRO A 175 11.57 5.26 -11.59
CA PRO A 175 11.27 5.63 -12.98
C PRO A 175 11.17 4.40 -13.88
N SER A 176 10.27 4.44 -14.88
CA SER A 176 9.99 3.30 -15.73
C SER A 176 11.17 2.82 -16.58
N ASN A 177 12.15 3.69 -16.87
CA ASN A 177 13.40 3.27 -17.50
C ASN A 177 14.28 2.38 -16.60
N ASN A 178 14.03 2.39 -15.28
CA ASN A 178 14.70 1.55 -14.29
C ASN A 178 13.76 0.51 -13.65
N MET A 179 12.47 0.52 -13.99
CA MET A 179 11.47 -0.43 -13.51
C MET A 179 10.65 -0.96 -14.68
N THR A 180 11.33 -1.65 -15.59
CA THR A 180 10.67 -2.37 -16.69
C THR A 180 9.99 -3.64 -16.17
N PRO A 181 9.08 -4.27 -16.95
CA PRO A 181 8.44 -5.53 -16.54
C PRO A 181 9.46 -6.61 -16.14
N GLU A 182 10.55 -6.76 -16.89
CA GLU A 182 11.62 -7.72 -16.60
C GLU A 182 12.35 -7.40 -15.29
N ILE A 183 12.71 -6.13 -15.07
CA ILE A 183 13.41 -5.73 -13.84
C ILE A 183 12.51 -5.97 -12.63
N MET A 184 11.22 -5.63 -12.72
CA MET A 184 10.27 -5.90 -11.66
C MET A 184 10.08 -7.40 -11.42
N ALA A 185 9.97 -8.21 -12.47
CA ALA A 185 9.88 -9.66 -12.36
C ALA A 185 11.09 -10.26 -11.64
N ASN A 186 12.30 -9.83 -12.01
CA ASN A 186 13.54 -10.28 -11.39
C ASN A 186 13.68 -9.82 -9.94
N ASP A 187 13.20 -8.62 -9.60
CA ASP A 187 13.19 -8.14 -8.22
C ASP A 187 12.22 -8.95 -7.36
N ILE A 188 11.03 -9.27 -7.88
CA ILE A 188 10.07 -10.17 -7.23
C ILE A 188 10.70 -11.57 -7.03
N LYS A 189 11.42 -12.09 -8.01
CA LYS A 189 12.09 -13.40 -7.92
C LYS A 189 13.09 -13.45 -6.75
N ARG A 190 13.78 -12.36 -6.48
CA ARG A 190 14.71 -12.30 -5.35
C ARG A 190 14.05 -12.53 -4.00
N LEU A 191 12.74 -12.29 -3.86
CA LEU A 191 12.04 -12.50 -2.58
C LEU A 191 12.01 -13.98 -2.14
N GLU A 192 12.47 -14.92 -2.96
CA GLU A 192 12.63 -16.33 -2.59
C GLU A 192 13.53 -16.52 -1.35
N TYR A 193 14.45 -15.59 -1.08
CA TYR A 193 15.28 -15.64 0.13
C TYR A 193 14.45 -15.55 1.43
N LEU A 194 13.20 -15.08 1.36
CA LEU A 194 12.27 -15.04 2.49
C LEU A 194 11.45 -16.33 2.66
N GLY A 195 11.64 -17.33 1.79
CA GLY A 195 10.89 -18.58 1.78
C GLY A 195 9.63 -18.54 0.89
N LEU A 196 9.42 -17.46 0.15
CA LEU A 196 8.42 -17.41 -0.93
C LEU A 196 8.86 -18.32 -2.08
N LYS A 197 7.88 -18.92 -2.79
CA LYS A 197 8.16 -19.60 -4.07
C LYS A 197 7.66 -18.69 -5.19
N VAL A 198 8.57 -18.32 -6.10
CA VAL A 198 8.27 -17.42 -7.20
C VAL A 198 8.50 -18.11 -8.54
N GLU A 199 7.46 -18.14 -9.36
CA GLU A 199 7.52 -18.60 -10.74
C GLU A 199 7.31 -17.41 -11.69
N LEU A 200 8.12 -17.32 -12.72
CA LEU A 200 8.00 -16.30 -13.76
C LEU A 200 7.58 -16.94 -15.07
N LEU A 201 6.50 -16.44 -15.65
CA LEU A 201 6.10 -16.74 -17.01
C LEU A 201 6.61 -15.60 -17.91
N ASP A 202 7.53 -15.90 -18.80
CA ASP A 202 7.98 -15.02 -19.87
C ASP A 202 6.97 -14.97 -21.02
N GLU A 203 7.21 -14.14 -22.02
CA GLU A 203 6.34 -13.97 -23.19
C GLU A 203 5.99 -15.31 -23.85
N LYS A 204 6.95 -16.25 -23.96
CA LYS A 204 6.74 -17.57 -24.56
C LYS A 204 5.74 -18.39 -23.76
N LYS A 205 5.94 -18.50 -22.45
CA LYS A 205 5.04 -19.22 -21.55
C LYS A 205 3.66 -18.55 -21.46
N MET A 206 3.61 -17.21 -21.52
CA MET A 206 2.35 -16.48 -21.58
C MET A 206 1.55 -16.84 -22.84
N LYS A 207 2.21 -16.94 -24.00
CA LYS A 207 1.58 -17.40 -25.25
C LYS A 207 1.09 -18.84 -25.16
N GLU A 208 1.91 -19.75 -24.62
CA GLU A 208 1.54 -21.16 -24.39
C GLU A 208 0.32 -21.31 -23.48
N GLN A 209 0.09 -20.35 -22.58
CA GLN A 209 -1.01 -20.34 -21.63
C GLN A 209 -2.15 -19.39 -21.99
N ASN A 210 -2.12 -18.80 -23.19
CA ASN A 210 -3.15 -17.92 -23.74
C ASN A 210 -3.42 -16.64 -22.90
N PHE A 211 -2.40 -16.02 -22.32
CA PHE A 211 -2.49 -14.68 -21.73
C PHE A 211 -2.64 -13.59 -22.79
N ASN A 212 -3.56 -13.77 -23.74
CA ASN A 212 -3.60 -12.95 -24.93
C ASN A 212 -4.03 -11.50 -24.67
N LEU A 213 -4.89 -11.25 -23.68
CA LEU A 213 -5.26 -9.89 -23.30
C LEU A 213 -4.06 -9.14 -22.70
N ALA A 214 -3.30 -9.77 -21.79
CA ALA A 214 -2.09 -9.18 -21.25
C ALA A 214 -1.00 -8.98 -22.31
N LEU A 215 -0.84 -9.94 -23.25
CA LEU A 215 0.08 -9.84 -24.37
C LEU A 215 -0.29 -8.72 -25.33
N SER A 216 -1.59 -8.49 -25.58
CA SER A 216 -2.06 -7.42 -26.47
C SER A 216 -1.70 -6.03 -25.92
N VAL A 217 -1.72 -5.84 -24.61
CA VAL A 217 -1.29 -4.59 -23.96
C VAL A 217 0.22 -4.37 -24.19
N ALA A 218 1.03 -5.41 -24.01
CA ALA A 218 2.49 -5.32 -24.14
C ALA A 218 2.98 -5.22 -25.60
N GLN A 219 2.12 -5.48 -26.58
CA GLN A 219 2.49 -5.64 -27.99
C GLN A 219 3.18 -4.40 -28.57
N GLY A 220 2.88 -3.21 -28.06
CA GLY A 220 3.47 -1.96 -28.50
C GLY A 220 4.84 -1.64 -27.90
N SER A 221 5.24 -2.32 -26.83
CA SER A 221 6.50 -2.06 -26.12
C SER A 221 7.65 -2.91 -26.63
N ILE A 222 8.87 -2.37 -26.54
CA ILE A 222 10.11 -3.14 -26.71
C ILE A 222 10.45 -3.97 -25.46
N ASN A 223 9.89 -3.61 -24.30
CA ASN A 223 10.08 -4.31 -23.04
C ASN A 223 9.16 -5.54 -22.98
N LYS A 224 9.74 -6.71 -22.73
CA LYS A 224 9.00 -7.97 -22.73
C LYS A 224 8.11 -8.12 -21.51
N PRO A 225 6.86 -8.64 -21.66
CA PRO A 225 5.95 -8.87 -20.57
C PRO A 225 6.34 -10.08 -19.73
N TYR A 226 5.87 -10.08 -18.47
CA TYR A 226 5.99 -11.21 -17.56
C TYR A 226 4.70 -11.38 -16.75
N VAL A 227 4.44 -12.60 -16.29
CA VAL A 227 3.53 -12.86 -15.18
C VAL A 227 4.34 -13.46 -14.04
N ALA A 228 4.27 -12.85 -12.86
CA ALA A 228 4.90 -13.39 -11.66
C ALA A 228 3.85 -14.05 -10.77
N ILE A 229 4.09 -15.31 -10.39
CA ILE A 229 3.28 -16.11 -9.48
C ILE A 229 4.06 -16.26 -8.19
N ILE A 230 3.52 -15.74 -7.08
CA ILE A 230 4.19 -15.67 -5.79
C ILE A 230 3.39 -16.48 -4.77
N LYS A 231 3.99 -17.52 -4.20
CA LYS A 231 3.33 -18.47 -3.31
C LYS A 231 3.92 -18.36 -1.91
N TRP A 232 3.08 -18.10 -0.92
CA TRP A 232 3.40 -18.21 0.49
C TRP A 232 2.67 -19.41 1.08
N ASN A 233 3.42 -20.38 1.62
CA ASN A 233 2.91 -21.60 2.22
C ASN A 233 3.24 -21.62 3.72
N GLY A 234 2.60 -20.73 4.48
CA GLY A 234 2.82 -20.59 5.92
C GLY A 234 2.11 -21.63 6.75
N ASN A 235 1.00 -22.18 6.24
CA ASN A 235 0.26 -23.28 6.88
C ASN A 235 0.55 -24.61 6.18
N LYS A 236 1.49 -25.38 6.75
CA LYS A 236 1.91 -26.68 6.19
C LYS A 236 0.86 -27.80 6.36
N ALA A 237 -0.13 -27.59 7.22
CA ALA A 237 -1.21 -28.56 7.44
C ALA A 237 -2.28 -28.52 6.33
N GLN A 238 -2.33 -27.46 5.55
CA GLN A 238 -3.25 -27.27 4.43
C GLN A 238 -2.48 -27.25 3.10
N LYS A 239 -3.11 -27.76 2.05
CA LYS A 239 -2.55 -27.73 0.69
C LYS A 239 -3.11 -26.57 -0.13
N GLU A 240 -4.35 -26.20 0.14
CA GLU A 240 -5.11 -25.19 -0.60
C GLU A 240 -4.67 -23.78 -0.20
N TYR A 241 -4.78 -22.85 -1.14
CA TYR A 241 -4.64 -21.43 -0.88
C TYR A 241 -5.96 -20.85 -0.35
N GLN A 242 -5.92 -20.24 0.83
CA GLN A 242 -7.09 -19.63 1.45
C GLN A 242 -7.52 -18.33 0.75
N ILE A 243 -6.57 -17.68 0.05
CA ILE A 243 -6.83 -16.45 -0.68
C ILE A 243 -5.85 -16.29 -1.86
N GLY A 244 -6.37 -15.79 -2.97
CA GLY A 244 -5.62 -15.33 -4.12
C GLY A 244 -5.62 -13.81 -4.20
N LEU A 245 -4.48 -13.22 -4.51
CA LEU A 245 -4.30 -11.80 -4.71
C LEU A 245 -3.85 -11.56 -6.15
N VAL A 246 -4.51 -10.64 -6.87
CA VAL A 246 -4.12 -10.27 -8.24
C VAL A 246 -3.78 -8.80 -8.30
N GLY A 247 -2.67 -8.44 -8.95
CA GLY A 247 -2.21 -7.06 -9.01
C GLY A 247 -1.95 -6.58 -10.44
N LYS A 248 -2.44 -5.38 -10.77
CA LYS A 248 -2.08 -4.66 -11.99
C LYS A 248 -0.62 -4.21 -11.93
N GLY A 249 0.18 -4.60 -12.92
CA GLY A 249 1.60 -4.30 -13.00
C GLY A 249 1.99 -3.61 -14.32
N VAL A 250 1.28 -2.56 -14.70
CA VAL A 250 1.64 -1.74 -15.86
C VAL A 250 2.78 -0.81 -15.48
N THR A 251 4.01 -1.13 -15.86
CA THR A 251 5.23 -0.41 -15.40
C THR A 251 5.35 0.99 -15.98
N PHE A 252 4.72 1.22 -17.13
CA PHE A 252 4.42 2.54 -17.67
C PHE A 252 3.20 2.45 -18.58
N ASP A 253 2.29 3.40 -18.46
CA ASP A 253 1.09 3.49 -19.27
C ASP A 253 1.06 4.79 -20.08
N ALA A 254 1.41 4.70 -21.36
CA ALA A 254 1.26 5.82 -22.30
C ALA A 254 -0.17 5.94 -22.84
N GLY A 255 -1.05 4.97 -22.56
CA GLY A 255 -2.35 4.80 -23.18
C GLY A 255 -2.33 3.96 -24.46
N GLY A 256 -1.17 3.62 -24.97
CA GLY A 256 -1.03 2.94 -26.28
C GLY A 256 -1.42 3.86 -27.44
N ILE A 257 -2.14 3.33 -28.44
CA ILE A 257 -2.66 4.13 -29.58
C ILE A 257 -3.67 5.18 -29.09
N SER A 258 -4.46 4.89 -28.06
CA SER A 258 -5.30 5.89 -27.37
C SER A 258 -4.44 6.74 -26.42
N LEU A 259 -3.49 7.50 -26.99
CA LEU A 259 -2.41 8.18 -26.27
C LEU A 259 -2.94 9.17 -25.22
N LYS A 260 -2.41 9.09 -24.01
CA LYS A 260 -2.72 10.03 -22.94
C LYS A 260 -2.21 11.46 -23.25
N PRO A 261 -2.86 12.50 -22.72
CA PRO A 261 -2.28 13.85 -22.70
C PRO A 261 -0.93 13.85 -21.99
N SER A 262 0.01 14.70 -22.43
CA SER A 262 1.34 14.81 -21.82
C SER A 262 1.32 15.23 -20.36
N ASN A 263 0.33 16.07 -19.98
CA ASN A 263 0.18 16.52 -18.60
C ASN A 263 -0.25 15.36 -17.68
N GLY A 264 0.61 15.05 -16.70
CA GLY A 264 0.40 13.95 -15.75
C GLY A 264 0.89 12.59 -16.25
N MET A 265 1.28 12.44 -17.52
CA MET A 265 1.78 11.15 -18.04
C MET A 265 3.03 10.67 -17.30
N TRP A 266 3.88 11.58 -16.76
CA TRP A 266 5.05 11.21 -15.96
C TRP A 266 4.71 10.46 -14.66
N ASP A 267 3.47 10.55 -14.19
CA ASP A 267 2.99 9.80 -13.02
C ASP A 267 2.59 8.36 -13.36
N MET A 268 2.49 8.02 -14.66
CA MET A 268 2.08 6.68 -15.11
C MET A 268 3.12 5.58 -14.83
N LYS A 269 4.28 5.92 -14.31
CA LYS A 269 5.23 4.98 -13.70
C LYS A 269 4.63 4.27 -12.47
N GLN A 270 3.60 4.86 -11.86
CA GLN A 270 2.92 4.34 -10.66
C GLN A 270 1.79 3.35 -10.99
N ASP A 271 1.54 3.12 -12.27
CA ASP A 271 0.44 2.26 -12.75
C ASP A 271 0.64 0.77 -12.48
N MET A 272 1.69 0.44 -11.77
CA MET A 272 2.02 -0.88 -11.24
C MET A 272 1.84 -0.97 -9.71
N ALA A 273 1.18 0.03 -9.10
CA ALA A 273 1.00 0.07 -7.64
C ALA A 273 0.17 -1.11 -7.11
N GLY A 274 -0.77 -1.63 -7.91
CA GLY A 274 -1.52 -2.84 -7.58
C GLY A 274 -0.62 -4.07 -7.43
N ALA A 275 0.29 -4.29 -8.38
CA ALA A 275 1.29 -5.37 -8.29
C ALA A 275 2.23 -5.17 -7.09
N ALA A 276 2.70 -3.94 -6.86
CA ALA A 276 3.54 -3.60 -5.72
C ALA A 276 2.84 -3.88 -4.37
N ALA A 277 1.52 -3.61 -4.29
CA ALA A 277 0.72 -3.92 -3.10
C ALA A 277 0.62 -5.43 -2.85
N VAL A 278 0.35 -6.23 -3.88
CA VAL A 278 0.29 -7.71 -3.78
C VAL A 278 1.64 -8.27 -3.33
N VAL A 279 2.72 -7.86 -4.00
CA VAL A 279 4.08 -8.34 -3.69
C VAL A 279 4.51 -7.91 -2.28
N GLY A 280 4.24 -6.65 -1.92
CA GLY A 280 4.49 -6.13 -0.57
C GLY A 280 3.72 -6.91 0.51
N THR A 281 2.46 -7.25 0.26
CA THR A 281 1.64 -8.05 1.17
C THR A 281 2.22 -9.45 1.40
N LEU A 282 2.62 -10.15 0.35
CA LEU A 282 3.23 -11.48 0.46
C LEU A 282 4.61 -11.43 1.10
N LYS A 283 5.38 -10.36 0.85
CA LYS A 283 6.62 -10.09 1.58
C LYS A 283 6.36 -9.89 3.08
N ALA A 284 5.33 -9.13 3.46
CA ALA A 284 4.94 -8.97 4.86
C ALA A 284 4.56 -10.30 5.50
N ALA A 285 3.73 -11.10 4.81
CA ALA A 285 3.34 -12.43 5.27
C ALA A 285 4.54 -13.34 5.54
N ALA A 286 5.55 -13.33 4.64
CA ALA A 286 6.77 -14.10 4.80
C ALA A 286 7.64 -13.60 5.98
N LEU A 287 7.83 -12.28 6.10
CA LEU A 287 8.61 -11.69 7.19
C LEU A 287 7.96 -11.91 8.56
N GLN A 288 6.63 -11.87 8.64
CA GLN A 288 5.83 -12.13 9.85
C GLN A 288 5.61 -13.63 10.09
N LYS A 289 6.00 -14.50 9.13
CA LYS A 289 5.75 -15.95 9.17
C LYS A 289 4.28 -16.28 9.43
N LEU A 290 3.36 -15.58 8.75
CA LEU A 290 1.93 -15.80 8.93
C LEU A 290 1.54 -17.24 8.61
N PRO A 291 0.76 -17.94 9.47
CA PRO A 291 0.36 -19.32 9.27
C PRO A 291 -0.82 -19.45 8.27
N ILE A 292 -0.68 -18.86 7.09
CA ILE A 292 -1.66 -18.85 6.00
C ILE A 292 -1.01 -19.32 4.70
N ASN A 293 -1.76 -19.96 3.82
CA ASN A 293 -1.38 -20.18 2.44
C ASN A 293 -2.04 -19.11 1.56
N ALA A 294 -1.23 -18.26 0.96
CA ALA A 294 -1.69 -17.19 0.08
C ALA A 294 -0.89 -17.22 -1.23
N ILE A 295 -1.57 -16.90 -2.33
CA ILE A 295 -0.96 -16.85 -3.65
C ILE A 295 -1.21 -15.49 -4.30
N GLY A 296 -0.18 -14.91 -4.92
CA GLY A 296 -0.26 -13.70 -5.73
C GLY A 296 0.00 -14.00 -7.20
N VAL A 297 -0.73 -13.35 -8.09
CA VAL A 297 -0.47 -13.31 -9.53
C VAL A 297 -0.43 -11.86 -9.97
N VAL A 298 0.68 -11.43 -10.54
CA VAL A 298 0.82 -10.06 -11.04
C VAL A 298 1.25 -10.08 -12.50
N GLY A 299 0.47 -9.41 -13.35
CA GLY A 299 0.78 -9.22 -14.77
C GLY A 299 1.63 -7.97 -14.95
N LEU A 300 2.84 -8.13 -15.47
CA LEU A 300 3.83 -7.08 -15.64
C LEU A 300 3.97 -6.76 -17.13
N VAL A 301 3.53 -5.58 -17.53
CA VAL A 301 3.52 -5.13 -18.92
C VAL A 301 3.87 -3.65 -19.01
N GLU A 302 4.14 -3.17 -20.20
CA GLU A 302 4.29 -1.75 -20.51
C GLU A 302 3.39 -1.41 -21.70
N ASN A 303 2.53 -0.40 -21.58
CA ASN A 303 1.58 0.03 -22.60
C ASN A 303 2.15 1.21 -23.39
N MET A 304 2.61 0.95 -24.63
CA MET A 304 3.27 1.95 -25.47
C MET A 304 2.65 2.00 -26.89
N PRO A 305 2.62 3.18 -27.53
CA PRO A 305 2.27 3.30 -28.93
C PRO A 305 3.43 2.85 -29.82
N SER A 306 3.13 2.06 -30.82
CA SER A 306 4.09 1.69 -31.88
C SER A 306 3.37 1.14 -33.11
N GLY A 307 4.11 0.83 -34.16
CA GLY A 307 3.55 0.18 -35.37
C GLY A 307 3.03 -1.23 -35.14
N SER A 308 3.38 -1.88 -34.03
CA SER A 308 2.90 -3.20 -33.62
C SER A 308 1.84 -3.17 -32.54
N ALA A 309 1.52 -1.99 -31.98
CA ALA A 309 0.57 -1.87 -30.86
C ALA A 309 -0.85 -2.31 -31.23
N THR A 310 -1.58 -2.82 -30.26
CA THR A 310 -3.02 -3.08 -30.35
C THR A 310 -3.77 -1.80 -30.70
N ARG A 311 -4.74 -1.89 -31.60
CA ARG A 311 -5.51 -0.75 -32.13
C ARG A 311 -6.93 -0.75 -31.57
N PRO A 312 -7.54 0.41 -31.40
CA PRO A 312 -8.98 0.48 -31.23
C PRO A 312 -9.72 -0.23 -32.37
N GLY A 313 -10.67 -1.13 -32.05
CA GLY A 313 -11.39 -2.00 -32.97
C GLY A 313 -10.80 -3.41 -33.09
N ASP A 314 -9.62 -3.70 -32.57
CA ASP A 314 -9.09 -5.07 -32.56
C ASP A 314 -9.93 -5.95 -31.60
N VAL A 315 -10.14 -7.22 -31.95
CA VAL A 315 -10.81 -8.22 -31.12
C VAL A 315 -9.80 -9.26 -30.66
N ILE A 316 -9.70 -9.45 -29.34
CA ILE A 316 -8.74 -10.37 -28.72
C ILE A 316 -9.48 -11.48 -27.98
N THR A 317 -9.06 -12.73 -28.20
CA THR A 317 -9.56 -13.88 -27.44
C THR A 317 -8.79 -13.99 -26.13
N SER A 318 -9.47 -13.87 -24.99
CA SER A 318 -8.88 -13.98 -23.66
C SER A 318 -8.47 -15.41 -23.30
N MET A 319 -7.76 -15.57 -22.18
CA MET A 319 -7.45 -16.88 -21.60
C MET A 319 -8.71 -17.70 -21.26
N SER A 320 -9.83 -17.05 -20.96
CA SER A 320 -11.12 -17.69 -20.70
C SER A 320 -11.86 -18.14 -21.96
N SER A 321 -11.28 -17.90 -23.15
CA SER A 321 -11.88 -18.08 -24.47
C SER A 321 -12.99 -17.08 -24.83
N GLN A 322 -13.32 -16.14 -23.96
CA GLN A 322 -14.21 -15.03 -24.28
C GLN A 322 -13.49 -14.03 -25.16
N THR A 323 -14.20 -13.42 -26.11
CA THR A 323 -13.65 -12.41 -27.02
C THR A 323 -13.90 -11.00 -26.47
N VAL A 324 -12.90 -10.12 -26.61
CA VAL A 324 -12.95 -8.74 -26.12
C VAL A 324 -12.64 -7.78 -27.25
N GLU A 325 -13.56 -6.91 -27.56
CA GLU A 325 -13.34 -5.77 -28.45
C GLU A 325 -12.60 -4.65 -27.70
N ILE A 326 -11.49 -4.20 -28.25
CA ILE A 326 -10.66 -3.14 -27.66
C ILE A 326 -11.12 -1.80 -28.26
N LEU A 327 -12.00 -1.07 -27.59
CA LEU A 327 -12.41 0.26 -28.03
C LEU A 327 -11.43 1.35 -27.60
N ASN A 328 -10.71 1.12 -26.49
CA ASN A 328 -9.75 2.08 -25.96
C ASN A 328 -8.54 1.35 -25.37
N THR A 329 -7.36 1.60 -25.94
CA THR A 329 -6.11 0.98 -25.49
C THR A 329 -5.59 1.56 -24.17
N ASP A 330 -6.15 2.67 -23.67
CA ASP A 330 -5.91 3.26 -22.34
C ASP A 330 -6.79 2.62 -21.22
N ALA A 331 -7.58 1.61 -21.59
CA ALA A 331 -8.30 0.74 -20.68
C ALA A 331 -7.63 -0.66 -20.62
N GLU A 332 -6.33 -0.67 -20.49
CA GLU A 332 -5.41 -1.81 -20.58
C GLU A 332 -5.33 -2.62 -19.28
N GLY A 333 -5.41 -1.94 -18.13
CA GLY A 333 -5.24 -2.59 -16.83
C GLY A 333 -6.24 -3.71 -16.59
N ARG A 334 -7.48 -3.53 -17.01
CA ARG A 334 -8.51 -4.57 -16.91
C ARG A 334 -8.25 -5.77 -17.81
N LEU A 335 -7.56 -5.58 -18.94
CA LEU A 335 -7.16 -6.67 -19.84
C LEU A 335 -6.11 -7.55 -19.18
N VAL A 336 -5.09 -6.93 -18.58
CA VAL A 336 -4.05 -7.63 -17.80
C VAL A 336 -4.66 -8.39 -16.63
N LEU A 337 -5.56 -7.74 -15.88
CA LEU A 337 -6.21 -8.35 -14.72
C LEU A 337 -7.11 -9.51 -15.12
N ALA A 338 -7.83 -9.42 -16.24
CA ALA A 338 -8.76 -10.47 -16.70
C ALA A 338 -8.07 -11.83 -16.88
N ASP A 339 -6.95 -11.87 -17.59
CA ASP A 339 -6.18 -13.10 -17.77
C ASP A 339 -5.58 -13.60 -16.45
N CYS A 340 -5.04 -12.70 -15.62
CA CYS A 340 -4.50 -13.05 -14.30
C CYS A 340 -5.58 -13.60 -13.34
N LEU A 341 -6.78 -12.99 -13.35
CA LEU A 341 -7.93 -13.46 -12.57
C LEU A 341 -8.38 -14.84 -13.03
N TRP A 342 -8.48 -15.04 -14.33
CA TRP A 342 -8.84 -16.38 -14.84
C TRP A 342 -7.79 -17.43 -14.51
N TYR A 343 -6.51 -17.07 -14.66
CA TYR A 343 -5.39 -17.98 -14.38
C TYR A 343 -5.33 -18.44 -12.94
N ILE A 344 -5.43 -17.52 -11.96
CA ILE A 344 -5.31 -17.86 -10.54
C ILE A 344 -6.38 -18.84 -10.10
N GLN A 345 -7.60 -18.72 -10.65
CA GLN A 345 -8.73 -19.60 -10.37
C GLN A 345 -8.56 -20.97 -11.06
N SER A 346 -8.09 -20.97 -12.32
CA SER A 346 -7.96 -22.17 -13.14
C SER A 346 -6.79 -23.04 -12.73
N ALA A 347 -5.64 -22.43 -12.47
CA ALA A 347 -4.40 -23.15 -12.17
C ALA A 347 -4.30 -23.58 -10.68
N PHE A 348 -4.93 -22.83 -9.77
CA PHE A 348 -4.76 -23.03 -8.33
C PHE A 348 -6.04 -23.30 -7.57
N GLY A 349 -7.19 -23.26 -8.21
CA GLY A 349 -8.49 -23.59 -7.58
C GLY A 349 -8.91 -22.66 -6.45
N VAL A 350 -8.40 -21.42 -6.42
CA VAL A 350 -8.65 -20.47 -5.33
C VAL A 350 -10.12 -20.03 -5.32
N GLN A 351 -10.77 -20.10 -4.16
CA GLN A 351 -12.20 -19.78 -3.99
C GLN A 351 -12.45 -18.37 -3.42
N LYS A 352 -11.41 -17.66 -3.02
CA LYS A 352 -11.48 -16.28 -2.55
C LYS A 352 -10.38 -15.49 -3.25
N VAL A 353 -10.75 -14.48 -4.06
CA VAL A 353 -9.82 -13.70 -4.87
C VAL A 353 -10.06 -12.21 -4.63
N VAL A 354 -8.98 -11.47 -4.43
CA VAL A 354 -9.00 -10.01 -4.38
C VAL A 354 -8.02 -9.49 -5.42
N ASP A 355 -8.49 -8.61 -6.30
CA ASP A 355 -7.59 -7.86 -7.15
C ASP A 355 -7.49 -6.40 -6.75
N ILE A 356 -6.33 -5.81 -7.01
CA ILE A 356 -6.02 -4.43 -6.67
C ILE A 356 -5.30 -3.74 -7.82
N ALA A 357 -5.75 -2.53 -8.17
CA ALA A 357 -5.23 -1.82 -9.33
C ALA A 357 -5.44 -0.31 -9.26
N THR A 358 -4.54 0.45 -9.83
CA THR A 358 -4.75 1.82 -10.30
C THR A 358 -5.57 1.76 -11.58
N LEU A 359 -6.89 1.53 -11.44
CA LEU A 359 -7.67 1.10 -12.60
C LEU A 359 -8.36 2.24 -13.32
N THR A 360 -8.97 3.20 -12.58
CA THR A 360 -9.81 4.21 -13.22
C THR A 360 -9.60 5.61 -12.66
N GLY A 361 -9.49 6.59 -13.56
CA GLY A 361 -9.57 8.00 -13.15
C GLY A 361 -10.93 8.34 -12.50
N ALA A 362 -11.97 7.59 -12.81
CA ALA A 362 -13.31 7.79 -12.27
C ALA A 362 -13.38 7.61 -10.75
N ILE A 363 -12.59 6.69 -10.16
CA ILE A 363 -12.58 6.51 -8.73
C ILE A 363 -11.96 7.70 -8.00
N ALA A 364 -10.93 8.33 -8.58
CA ALA A 364 -10.33 9.54 -8.03
C ALA A 364 -11.31 10.72 -8.08
N VAL A 365 -12.16 10.81 -9.11
CA VAL A 365 -13.23 11.81 -9.20
C VAL A 365 -14.30 11.54 -8.14
N ALA A 366 -14.65 10.28 -7.88
CA ALA A 366 -15.71 9.90 -6.94
C ALA A 366 -15.29 10.03 -5.47
N LEU A 367 -14.08 9.58 -5.12
CA LEU A 367 -13.62 9.42 -3.73
C LEU A 367 -12.41 10.29 -3.36
N GLY A 368 -11.86 11.04 -4.33
CA GLY A 368 -10.68 11.86 -4.13
C GLY A 368 -9.45 11.03 -3.78
N THR A 369 -8.67 11.52 -2.81
CA THR A 369 -7.43 10.88 -2.33
C THR A 369 -7.56 10.31 -0.91
N GLU A 370 -8.79 10.10 -0.43
CA GLU A 370 -9.04 9.71 0.96
C GLU A 370 -9.39 8.22 1.10
N MET A 371 -10.03 7.63 0.10
CA MET A 371 -10.49 6.24 0.12
C MET A 371 -10.27 5.58 -1.24
N ALA A 372 -9.99 4.28 -1.23
CA ALA A 372 -10.07 3.45 -2.43
C ALA A 372 -11.51 2.99 -2.68
N GLY A 373 -11.85 2.70 -3.94
CA GLY A 373 -13.12 2.06 -4.27
C GLY A 373 -13.05 0.55 -4.10
N ILE A 374 -14.14 -0.06 -3.64
CA ILE A 374 -14.27 -1.52 -3.61
C ILE A 374 -15.58 -1.94 -4.26
N MET A 375 -15.54 -2.93 -5.14
CA MET A 375 -16.67 -3.62 -5.75
C MET A 375 -16.47 -5.14 -5.60
N GLY A 376 -17.54 -5.91 -5.52
CA GLY A 376 -17.39 -7.37 -5.43
C GLY A 376 -18.71 -8.13 -5.44
N ASN A 377 -18.65 -9.41 -5.78
CA ASN A 377 -19.78 -10.32 -5.85
C ASN A 377 -20.11 -11.02 -4.52
N SER A 378 -19.28 -10.80 -3.48
CA SER A 378 -19.43 -11.42 -2.15
C SER A 378 -19.45 -10.32 -1.08
N GLN A 379 -20.64 -10.04 -0.53
CA GLN A 379 -20.78 -9.04 0.55
C GLN A 379 -19.94 -9.39 1.77
N LYS A 380 -19.82 -10.68 2.10
CA LYS A 380 -18.97 -11.15 3.20
C LYS A 380 -17.51 -10.75 2.99
N LEU A 381 -16.97 -10.93 1.78
CA LEU A 381 -15.59 -10.54 1.47
C LEU A 381 -15.42 -9.02 1.50
N VAL A 382 -16.38 -8.28 0.95
CA VAL A 382 -16.39 -6.83 0.99
C VAL A 382 -16.35 -6.30 2.42
N GLU A 383 -17.15 -6.86 3.35
CA GLU A 383 -17.13 -6.46 4.76
C GLU A 383 -15.80 -6.82 5.45
N GLN A 384 -15.20 -7.95 5.11
CA GLN A 384 -13.85 -8.28 5.61
C GLN A 384 -12.81 -7.24 5.16
N ILE A 385 -12.85 -6.81 3.90
CA ILE A 385 -11.93 -5.80 3.37
C ILE A 385 -12.20 -4.42 4.01
N LYS A 386 -13.46 -4.03 4.20
CA LYS A 386 -13.81 -2.78 4.91
C LYS A 386 -13.28 -2.78 6.35
N LYS A 387 -13.44 -3.89 7.06
CA LYS A 387 -12.87 -4.07 8.41
C LYS A 387 -11.34 -3.96 8.40
N ALA A 388 -10.68 -4.64 7.46
CA ALA A 388 -9.22 -4.54 7.28
C ALA A 388 -8.77 -3.11 6.98
N GLY A 389 -9.53 -2.37 6.17
CA GLY A 389 -9.31 -0.96 5.89
C GLY A 389 -9.35 -0.08 7.14
N LEU A 390 -10.36 -0.27 7.99
CA LEU A 390 -10.47 0.44 9.28
C LEU A 390 -9.32 0.12 10.23
N LEU A 391 -8.90 -1.15 10.30
CA LEU A 391 -7.80 -1.59 11.17
C LEU A 391 -6.44 -1.07 10.70
N SER A 392 -6.23 -0.97 9.40
CA SER A 392 -4.97 -0.50 8.81
C SER A 392 -4.90 1.02 8.61
N GLY A 393 -6.04 1.72 8.66
CA GLY A 393 -6.15 3.12 8.26
C GLY A 393 -6.06 3.34 6.75
N GLU A 394 -6.21 2.29 5.93
CA GLU A 394 -6.34 2.34 4.48
C GLU A 394 -7.79 2.10 4.09
N ASN A 395 -8.61 3.14 4.23
CA ASN A 395 -10.06 3.04 4.11
C ASN A 395 -10.52 2.78 2.67
N VAL A 396 -11.62 2.05 2.56
CA VAL A 396 -12.29 1.75 1.29
C VAL A 396 -13.77 2.11 1.35
N TRP A 397 -14.35 2.46 0.21
CA TRP A 397 -15.77 2.73 0.06
C TRP A 397 -16.38 1.81 -1.00
N GLN A 398 -17.50 1.16 -0.67
CA GLN A 398 -18.16 0.22 -1.58
C GLN A 398 -18.99 0.95 -2.63
N LEU A 399 -18.75 0.61 -3.91
CA LEU A 399 -19.60 0.96 -5.04
C LEU A 399 -20.38 -0.29 -5.51
N PRO A 400 -21.58 -0.09 -6.11
CA PRO A 400 -22.44 -1.21 -6.51
C PRO A 400 -21.90 -1.92 -7.76
N LEU A 401 -22.23 -3.20 -7.91
CA LEU A 401 -22.31 -3.91 -9.17
C LEU A 401 -23.77 -4.06 -9.56
N GLY A 402 -24.07 -4.29 -10.83
CA GLY A 402 -25.45 -4.51 -11.26
C GLY A 402 -25.59 -4.77 -12.76
N GLU A 403 -26.69 -5.42 -13.13
CA GLU A 403 -26.91 -5.87 -14.50
C GLU A 403 -26.95 -4.70 -15.51
N ALA A 404 -27.52 -3.56 -15.14
CA ALA A 404 -27.56 -2.38 -16.01
C ALA A 404 -26.15 -1.87 -16.36
N TYR A 405 -25.20 -1.90 -15.40
CA TYR A 405 -23.81 -1.54 -15.65
C TYR A 405 -23.06 -2.62 -16.43
N ASN A 406 -23.35 -3.89 -16.14
CA ASN A 406 -22.76 -5.01 -16.85
C ASN A 406 -23.12 -5.02 -18.33
N LYS A 407 -24.38 -4.73 -18.68
CA LYS A 407 -24.83 -4.58 -20.07
C LYS A 407 -24.11 -3.48 -20.85
N MET A 408 -23.59 -2.44 -20.19
CA MET A 408 -22.79 -1.40 -20.86
C MET A 408 -21.46 -1.94 -21.43
N MET A 409 -21.07 -3.14 -21.03
CA MET A 409 -19.86 -3.81 -21.52
C MET A 409 -20.14 -4.80 -22.64
N ASP A 410 -21.38 -4.95 -23.12
CA ASP A 410 -21.71 -5.79 -24.27
C ASP A 410 -21.19 -5.16 -25.56
N SER A 411 -20.63 -5.96 -26.46
CA SER A 411 -20.15 -5.56 -27.78
C SER A 411 -21.09 -6.08 -28.87
N ASP A 412 -21.15 -5.38 -29.98
CA ASP A 412 -21.92 -5.84 -31.16
C ASP A 412 -21.16 -6.88 -32.00
N ILE A 413 -19.84 -7.01 -31.81
CA ILE A 413 -18.97 -7.86 -32.63
C ILE A 413 -18.15 -8.88 -31.86
N ALA A 414 -18.17 -8.81 -30.51
CA ALA A 414 -17.47 -9.70 -29.62
C ALA A 414 -18.34 -10.04 -28.41
N ASP A 415 -17.88 -10.90 -27.49
CA ASP A 415 -18.63 -11.19 -26.26
C ASP A 415 -18.75 -9.98 -25.35
N MET A 416 -17.74 -9.09 -25.39
CA MET A 416 -17.70 -7.86 -24.61
C MET A 416 -16.75 -6.84 -25.21
N LYS A 417 -16.83 -5.59 -24.71
CA LYS A 417 -15.87 -4.51 -25.01
C LYS A 417 -15.11 -4.09 -23.77
N ASN A 418 -13.90 -3.55 -23.92
CA ASN A 418 -13.05 -3.21 -22.78
C ASN A 418 -13.42 -1.90 -22.08
N ILE A 419 -14.26 -1.07 -22.68
CA ILE A 419 -14.77 0.19 -22.10
C ILE A 419 -16.20 0.45 -22.58
N SER A 420 -17.02 1.04 -21.72
CA SER A 420 -18.34 1.56 -22.16
C SER A 420 -18.15 2.82 -22.99
N GLU A 421 -19.05 3.07 -23.96
CA GLU A 421 -19.04 4.29 -24.75
C GLU A 421 -19.41 5.55 -23.95
N SER A 422 -20.14 5.35 -22.84
CA SER A 422 -20.43 6.40 -21.89
C SER A 422 -19.27 6.61 -20.90
N ARG A 423 -18.99 7.86 -20.55
CA ARG A 423 -18.06 8.20 -19.45
C ARG A 423 -18.64 7.97 -18.05
N ASN A 424 -19.94 7.61 -17.95
CA ASN A 424 -20.63 7.42 -16.68
C ASN A 424 -20.22 6.10 -16.04
N ALA A 425 -20.20 6.07 -14.70
CA ALA A 425 -19.96 4.89 -13.89
C ALA A 425 -18.64 4.14 -14.22
N GLY A 426 -17.59 4.83 -14.66
CA GLY A 426 -16.37 4.20 -15.19
C GLY A 426 -15.70 3.18 -14.28
N SER A 427 -15.69 3.40 -12.96
CA SER A 427 -15.15 2.41 -12.01
C SER A 427 -16.04 1.18 -11.87
N ILE A 428 -17.37 1.38 -11.91
CA ILE A 428 -18.35 0.29 -11.81
C ILE A 428 -18.31 -0.58 -13.06
N THR A 429 -18.30 0.03 -14.25
CA THR A 429 -18.22 -0.71 -15.53
C THR A 429 -16.90 -1.45 -15.68
N ALA A 430 -15.78 -0.88 -15.19
CA ALA A 430 -14.51 -1.58 -15.14
C ALA A 430 -14.58 -2.83 -14.23
N ALA A 431 -15.20 -2.72 -13.07
CA ALA A 431 -15.41 -3.86 -12.18
C ALA A 431 -16.37 -4.89 -12.78
N CYS A 432 -17.45 -4.48 -13.47
CA CYS A 432 -18.33 -5.40 -14.19
C CYS A 432 -17.60 -6.16 -15.31
N PHE A 433 -16.67 -5.50 -16.02
CA PHE A 433 -15.81 -6.18 -16.97
C PHE A 433 -14.99 -7.29 -16.29
N LEU A 434 -14.35 -7.00 -15.16
CA LEU A 434 -13.54 -7.98 -14.41
C LEU A 434 -14.38 -9.12 -13.87
N GLU A 435 -15.61 -8.84 -13.40
CA GLU A 435 -16.54 -9.86 -12.89
C GLU A 435 -16.83 -10.97 -13.90
N ARG A 436 -16.84 -10.64 -15.23
CA ARG A 436 -17.04 -11.64 -16.31
C ARG A 436 -15.92 -12.69 -16.38
N PHE A 437 -14.78 -12.46 -15.75
CA PHE A 437 -13.67 -13.40 -15.64
C PHE A 437 -13.61 -14.14 -14.32
N ILE A 438 -14.65 -14.00 -13.48
CA ILE A 438 -14.76 -14.71 -12.21
C ILE A 438 -15.64 -15.95 -12.39
N LYS A 439 -15.11 -17.10 -12.00
CA LYS A 439 -15.84 -18.38 -12.07
C LYS A 439 -17.00 -18.40 -11.08
N LYS A 440 -18.07 -19.06 -11.48
CA LYS A 440 -19.23 -19.25 -10.59
C LYS A 440 -18.81 -19.87 -9.26
N GLY A 441 -19.26 -19.28 -8.15
CA GLY A 441 -18.96 -19.74 -6.79
C GLY A 441 -17.69 -19.18 -6.17
N VAL A 442 -16.85 -18.49 -6.93
CA VAL A 442 -15.67 -17.79 -6.40
C VAL A 442 -16.08 -16.46 -5.79
N SER A 443 -15.71 -16.24 -4.52
CA SER A 443 -15.85 -14.95 -3.85
C SER A 443 -14.78 -13.98 -4.35
N TRP A 444 -15.19 -12.84 -4.90
CA TRP A 444 -14.29 -11.88 -5.50
C TRP A 444 -14.58 -10.45 -5.05
N ALA A 445 -13.51 -9.66 -4.95
CA ALA A 445 -13.58 -8.21 -4.79
C ALA A 445 -12.44 -7.53 -5.54
N HIS A 446 -12.76 -6.41 -6.19
CA HIS A 446 -11.84 -5.48 -6.83
C HIS A 446 -11.61 -4.27 -5.93
N ILE A 447 -10.35 -3.83 -5.79
CA ILE A 447 -9.97 -2.60 -5.08
C ILE A 447 -9.31 -1.64 -6.06
N ASP A 448 -10.00 -0.54 -6.37
CA ASP A 448 -9.49 0.52 -7.25
C ASP A 448 -8.77 1.59 -6.42
N ILE A 449 -7.44 1.66 -6.58
CA ILE A 449 -6.55 2.53 -5.80
C ILE A 449 -6.04 3.74 -6.58
N ALA A 450 -6.57 4.05 -7.76
CA ALA A 450 -6.08 5.13 -8.62
C ALA A 450 -6.15 6.54 -8.01
N GLY A 451 -6.89 6.72 -6.91
CA GLY A 451 -6.94 7.99 -6.16
C GLY A 451 -6.00 8.04 -4.96
N VAL A 452 -5.49 6.89 -4.48
CA VAL A 452 -4.78 6.77 -3.20
C VAL A 452 -3.36 6.21 -3.32
N ASP A 453 -2.91 5.88 -4.50
CA ASP A 453 -1.59 5.31 -4.80
C ASP A 453 -0.43 6.28 -4.54
N LYS A 454 -0.70 7.60 -4.60
CA LYS A 454 0.31 8.65 -4.39
C LYS A 454 -0.16 9.77 -3.48
N GLU A 455 0.79 10.45 -2.85
CA GLU A 455 0.58 11.65 -2.05
C GLU A 455 1.44 12.81 -2.59
N THR A 456 0.79 13.92 -2.91
CA THR A 456 1.47 15.07 -3.55
C THR A 456 2.13 16.04 -2.56
N LYS A 457 1.52 16.23 -1.38
CA LYS A 457 1.97 17.18 -0.35
C LYS A 457 2.60 16.53 0.87
N GLY A 458 2.30 15.26 1.12
CA GLY A 458 2.68 14.51 2.30
C GLY A 458 1.66 14.64 3.44
N LYS A 459 0.96 13.53 3.74
CA LYS A 459 0.10 13.34 4.91
C LYS A 459 0.85 12.55 5.99
N PRO A 460 0.42 12.58 7.26
CA PRO A 460 0.94 11.65 8.25
C PRO A 460 0.84 10.20 7.76
N LEU A 461 1.87 9.41 7.96
CA LEU A 461 2.08 8.03 7.48
C LEU A 461 2.36 7.90 5.98
N ASN A 462 2.02 8.89 5.16
CA ASN A 462 2.21 8.90 3.73
C ASN A 462 3.03 10.14 3.31
N PRO A 463 4.37 10.08 3.38
CA PRO A 463 5.22 11.14 2.84
C PRO A 463 4.98 11.31 1.34
N LYS A 464 5.43 12.44 0.78
CA LYS A 464 5.28 12.75 -0.65
C LYS A 464 5.84 11.62 -1.52
N GLY A 465 5.07 11.20 -2.53
CA GLY A 465 5.37 10.12 -3.45
C GLY A 465 4.42 8.94 -3.27
N ALA A 466 4.88 7.74 -3.57
CA ALA A 466 4.09 6.53 -3.44
C ALA A 466 3.64 6.26 -1.99
N THR A 467 2.36 5.95 -1.81
CA THR A 467 1.78 5.65 -0.49
C THR A 467 2.04 4.20 -0.06
N GLY A 468 2.17 3.28 -1.02
CA GLY A 468 2.15 1.83 -0.77
C GLY A 468 0.79 1.35 -0.28
N PHE A 469 -0.29 2.07 -0.64
CA PHE A 469 -1.66 1.68 -0.31
C PHE A 469 -1.95 0.24 -0.75
N GLY A 470 -2.66 -0.48 0.08
CA GLY A 470 -3.01 -1.87 -0.12
C GLY A 470 -2.12 -2.85 0.66
N VAL A 471 -0.84 -2.54 0.91
CA VAL A 471 0.03 -3.44 1.67
C VAL A 471 -0.47 -3.64 3.10
N ARG A 472 -0.83 -2.58 3.81
CA ARG A 472 -1.35 -2.65 5.17
C ARG A 472 -2.75 -3.27 5.20
N LEU A 473 -3.62 -2.85 4.29
CA LEU A 473 -4.99 -3.35 4.16
C LEU A 473 -5.00 -4.86 3.88
N LEU A 474 -4.29 -5.31 2.83
CA LEU A 474 -4.26 -6.72 2.47
C LEU A 474 -3.54 -7.57 3.53
N SER A 475 -2.51 -7.04 4.21
CA SER A 475 -1.89 -7.73 5.35
C SER A 475 -2.88 -7.93 6.51
N ALA A 476 -3.70 -6.92 6.81
CA ALA A 476 -4.78 -7.04 7.81
C ALA A 476 -5.86 -8.06 7.37
N LEU A 477 -6.21 -8.08 6.08
CA LEU A 477 -7.14 -9.07 5.50
C LEU A 477 -6.60 -10.49 5.61
N LEU A 478 -5.29 -10.70 5.36
CA LEU A 478 -4.67 -12.03 5.55
C LEU A 478 -4.76 -12.49 7.00
N GLN A 479 -4.56 -11.60 7.96
CA GLN A 479 -4.70 -11.91 9.39
C GLN A 479 -6.15 -12.21 9.79
N ASP A 480 -7.15 -11.53 9.21
CA ASP A 480 -8.58 -11.82 9.45
C ASP A 480 -9.05 -13.12 8.77
N THR A 481 -8.24 -13.68 7.87
CA THR A 481 -8.53 -14.94 7.15
C THR A 481 -7.99 -16.17 7.91
N LEU A 482 -7.14 -15.97 8.94
CA LEU A 482 -6.66 -17.01 9.84
C LEU A 482 -7.78 -17.54 10.76
#